data_0618f819e59dc32455481bf9636e9dfb
#
_entry.id   0618f819e59dc32455481bf9636e9dfb
#
_cell.length_a   1.000
_cell.length_b   1.000
_cell.length_c   1.000
_cell.angle_alpha   90.00
_cell.angle_beta   90.00
_cell.angle_gamma   90.00
#
_symmetry.space_group_name_H-M   'P 1'
#
loop_
_entity.id
_entity.type
_entity.pdbx_description
1 polymer ?
#
loop_
_entity_poly.entity_id
_entity_poly.type
_entity_poly.pdbx_seq_one_letter_code
_entity_poly.pdbx_strand_id
1 'polypeptide(L)'
;MRPTGVYGPRERDYYLMAKSIARHVDFAVGYRPQEITFVFVRDLAEAVVLACLRGKRGAAYFVTDGGVYDSRTFSRLLQRAMGVRGVVRVTAPVALLQLVCAVSGGIARMAGRTTTLNSDKFRILRQRNWQCDLGPTVSDLGYVPRYSLERGVNETINWYKEQKWI
;
A
#
# COMPACT_ATOMS: atom_id res chain seq x y z
N MET A 1 8.33 -4.42 14.59
CA MET A 1 7.44 -3.48 13.88
C MET A 1 6.62 -4.22 12.85
N ARG A 2 5.33 -3.91 12.73
CA ARG A 2 4.38 -4.49 11.77
C ARG A 2 3.67 -3.36 11.00
N PRO A 3 4.32 -2.75 10.00
CA PRO A 3 3.70 -1.71 9.20
C PRO A 3 2.57 -2.29 8.35
N THR A 4 1.57 -1.45 8.06
CA THR A 4 0.49 -1.75 7.11
C THR A 4 0.90 -1.41 5.68
N GLY A 5 0.02 -0.99 4.81
CA GLY A 5 0.38 -0.55 3.45
C GLY A 5 1.32 0.65 3.45
N VAL A 6 2.63 0.41 3.34
CA VAL A 6 3.65 1.48 3.31
C VAL A 6 3.67 2.13 1.95
N TYR A 7 3.47 3.45 1.89
CA TYR A 7 3.53 4.23 0.66
C TYR A 7 4.39 5.49 0.84
N GLY A 8 4.83 6.07 -0.27
CA GLY A 8 5.66 7.27 -0.26
C GLY A 8 6.66 7.33 -1.42
N PRO A 9 7.57 8.31 -1.42
CA PRO A 9 8.66 8.41 -2.37
C PRO A 9 9.46 7.11 -2.50
N ARG A 10 9.82 6.74 -3.74
CA ARG A 10 10.61 5.55 -4.11
C ARG A 10 9.89 4.20 -3.97
N GLU A 11 8.66 4.17 -3.46
CA GLU A 11 7.88 2.94 -3.38
C GLU A 11 7.37 2.56 -4.79
N ARG A 12 7.51 1.27 -5.16
CA ARG A 12 7.28 0.81 -6.54
C ARG A 12 5.90 0.22 -6.78
N ASP A 13 5.27 -0.40 -5.79
CA ASP A 13 3.96 -1.05 -5.96
C ASP A 13 2.87 0.01 -6.21
N TYR A 14 2.84 1.06 -5.38
CA TYR A 14 1.90 2.17 -5.55
C TYR A 14 2.28 3.10 -6.73
N TYR A 15 3.58 3.16 -7.08
CA TYR A 15 4.00 3.79 -8.33
C TYR A 15 3.39 3.11 -9.57
N LEU A 16 3.35 1.78 -9.61
CA LEU A 16 2.72 1.05 -10.71
C LEU A 16 1.22 1.37 -10.81
N MET A 17 0.53 1.53 -9.68
CA MET A 17 -0.85 2.00 -9.64
C MET A 17 -0.97 3.42 -10.19
N ALA A 18 -0.13 4.35 -9.74
CA ALA A 18 -0.11 5.74 -10.25
C ALA A 18 0.14 5.77 -11.77
N LYS A 19 1.09 4.98 -12.27
CA LYS A 19 1.40 4.86 -13.70
C LYS A 19 0.23 4.29 -14.51
N SER A 20 -0.52 3.34 -13.96
CA SER A 20 -1.74 2.82 -14.60
C SER A 20 -2.83 3.88 -14.66
N ILE A 21 -3.05 4.61 -13.57
CA ILE A 21 -4.03 5.71 -13.49
C ILE A 21 -3.66 6.84 -14.46
N ALA A 22 -2.37 7.18 -14.59
CA ALA A 22 -1.90 8.16 -15.59
C ALA A 22 -2.25 7.75 -17.03
N ARG A 23 -2.46 6.44 -17.26
CA ARG A 23 -2.94 5.87 -18.54
C ARG A 23 -4.46 5.66 -18.57
N HIS A 24 -5.19 6.32 -17.68
CA HIS A 24 -6.65 6.23 -17.53
C HIS A 24 -7.19 4.84 -17.16
N VAL A 25 -6.38 3.98 -16.52
CA VAL A 25 -6.81 2.65 -16.08
C VAL A 25 -6.58 2.48 -14.58
N ASP A 26 -7.66 2.14 -13.85
CA ASP A 26 -7.62 1.79 -12.42
C ASP A 26 -7.88 0.29 -12.25
N PHE A 27 -6.84 -0.46 -11.91
CA PHE A 27 -6.96 -1.89 -11.65
C PHE A 27 -7.38 -2.16 -10.21
N ALA A 28 -8.40 -2.99 -10.06
CA ALA A 28 -8.87 -3.48 -8.77
C ALA A 28 -8.98 -5.00 -8.75
N VAL A 29 -8.84 -5.59 -7.57
CA VAL A 29 -8.95 -7.04 -7.37
C VAL A 29 -10.18 -7.34 -6.52
N GLY A 30 -11.06 -8.21 -7.06
CA GLY A 30 -12.30 -8.62 -6.39
C GLY A 30 -13.38 -7.55 -6.41
N TYR A 31 -14.61 -8.01 -6.24
CA TYR A 31 -15.81 -7.16 -6.30
C TYR A 31 -16.30 -6.73 -4.92
N ARG A 32 -15.76 -7.32 -3.85
CA ARG A 32 -16.19 -7.03 -2.48
C ARG A 32 -15.34 -5.93 -1.87
N PRO A 33 -15.90 -5.05 -1.03
CA PRO A 33 -15.14 -4.03 -0.32
C PRO A 33 -13.99 -4.62 0.49
N GLN A 34 -12.88 -3.90 0.55
CA GLN A 34 -11.75 -4.19 1.43
C GLN A 34 -11.54 -2.97 2.32
N GLU A 35 -11.27 -3.23 3.59
CA GLU A 35 -10.85 -2.21 4.55
C GLU A 35 -9.34 -2.27 4.66
N ILE A 36 -8.69 -1.18 4.30
CA ILE A 36 -7.22 -1.10 4.20
C ILE A 36 -6.73 0.03 5.07
N THR A 37 -5.59 -0.18 5.71
CA THR A 37 -4.87 0.83 6.47
C THR A 37 -3.54 1.12 5.79
N PHE A 38 -3.06 2.35 5.92
CA PHE A 38 -1.85 2.83 5.30
C PHE A 38 -0.92 3.49 6.31
N VAL A 39 0.35 3.60 5.95
CA VAL A 39 1.33 4.42 6.67
C VAL A 39 2.25 5.11 5.67
N PHE A 40 2.45 6.41 5.84
CA PHE A 40 3.42 7.14 5.05
C PHE A 40 4.85 6.80 5.50
N VAL A 41 5.76 6.68 4.55
CA VAL A 41 7.13 6.19 4.82
C VAL A 41 7.86 7.00 5.88
N ARG A 42 7.63 8.32 5.98
CA ARG A 42 8.25 9.15 7.03
C ARG A 42 7.71 8.86 8.42
N ASP A 43 6.41 8.65 8.55
CA ASP A 43 5.80 8.26 9.83
C ASP A 43 6.27 6.88 10.25
N LEU A 44 6.44 5.95 9.30
CA LEU A 44 7.05 4.64 9.59
C LEU A 44 8.49 4.79 10.09
N ALA A 45 9.30 5.63 9.44
CA ALA A 45 10.69 5.86 9.87
C ALA A 45 10.74 6.43 11.30
N GLU A 46 9.88 7.39 11.63
CA GLU A 46 9.74 7.93 12.99
C GLU A 46 9.33 6.83 13.98
N ALA A 47 8.33 6.02 13.64
CA ALA A 47 7.89 4.90 14.48
C ALA A 47 9.01 3.89 14.75
N VAL A 48 9.88 3.62 13.76
CA VAL A 48 11.05 2.74 13.95
C VAL A 48 12.04 3.34 14.94
N VAL A 49 12.35 4.63 14.85
CA VAL A 49 13.22 5.32 15.80
C VAL A 49 12.63 5.27 17.22
N LEU A 50 11.34 5.57 17.35
CA LEU A 50 10.65 5.49 18.65
C LEU A 50 10.69 4.07 19.23
N ALA A 51 10.52 3.05 18.41
CA ALA A 51 10.61 1.65 18.84
C ALA A 51 12.02 1.27 19.33
N CYS A 52 13.08 1.80 18.70
CA CYS A 52 14.46 1.60 19.17
C CYS A 52 14.70 2.26 20.54
N LEU A 53 14.06 3.40 20.80
CA LEU A 53 14.25 4.18 22.02
C LEU A 53 13.34 3.71 23.18
N ARG A 54 12.12 3.29 22.91
CA ARG A 54 11.06 3.06 23.90
C ARG A 54 10.40 1.70 23.80
N GLY A 55 10.72 0.92 22.74
CA GLY A 55 10.07 -0.36 22.50
C GLY A 55 10.33 -1.38 23.59
N LYS A 56 9.30 -2.10 23.99
CA LYS A 56 9.39 -3.19 24.96
C LYS A 56 9.91 -4.46 24.27
N ARG A 57 10.82 -5.18 24.94
CA ARG A 57 11.37 -6.44 24.42
C ARG A 57 10.25 -7.46 24.19
N GLY A 58 10.22 -8.06 22.99
CA GLY A 58 9.23 -9.06 22.60
C GLY A 58 7.87 -8.49 22.19
N ALA A 59 7.64 -7.18 22.30
CA ALA A 59 6.40 -6.55 21.87
C ALA A 59 6.33 -6.42 20.33
N ALA A 60 5.10 -6.41 19.81
CA ALA A 60 4.81 -6.20 18.40
C ALA A 60 4.00 -4.90 18.24
N TYR A 61 4.46 -4.00 17.39
CA TYR A 61 3.84 -2.69 17.18
C TYR A 61 3.33 -2.57 15.76
N PHE A 62 2.02 -2.40 15.59
CA PHE A 62 1.44 -2.03 14.31
C PHE A 62 1.63 -0.55 14.05
N VAL A 63 1.87 -0.18 12.79
CA VAL A 63 2.06 1.22 12.38
C VAL A 63 1.14 1.54 11.23
N THR A 64 0.28 2.53 11.44
CA THR A 64 -0.71 3.05 10.49
C THR A 64 -0.88 4.55 10.71
N ASP A 65 -1.57 5.23 9.81
CA ASP A 65 -1.98 6.62 9.99
C ASP A 65 -3.22 6.79 10.89
N GLY A 66 -3.74 5.69 11.45
CA GLY A 66 -4.93 5.66 12.30
C GLY A 66 -6.26 5.61 11.52
N GLY A 67 -6.25 5.79 10.20
CA GLY A 67 -7.42 5.71 9.35
C GLY A 67 -7.68 4.29 8.83
N VAL A 68 -8.97 3.99 8.58
CA VAL A 68 -9.41 2.80 7.85
C VAL A 68 -10.08 3.26 6.56
N TYR A 69 -9.63 2.73 5.45
CA TYR A 69 -10.01 3.21 4.12
C TYR A 69 -10.60 2.10 3.25
N ASP A 70 -11.60 2.45 2.45
CA ASP A 70 -12.06 1.61 1.35
C ASP A 70 -10.96 1.47 0.27
N SER A 71 -10.86 0.30 -0.34
CA SER A 71 -9.91 -0.04 -1.40
C SER A 71 -9.89 0.95 -2.58
N ARG A 72 -10.94 1.75 -2.77
CA ARG A 72 -11.03 2.79 -3.80
C ARG A 72 -10.46 4.14 -3.37
N THR A 73 -10.31 4.35 -2.07
CA THR A 73 -9.92 5.67 -1.54
C THR A 73 -8.54 6.06 -2.02
N PHE A 74 -7.56 5.14 -1.97
CA PHE A 74 -6.20 5.42 -2.41
C PHE A 74 -6.16 5.76 -3.91
N SER A 75 -6.82 4.96 -4.75
CA SER A 75 -6.91 5.21 -6.20
C SER A 75 -7.56 6.56 -6.53
N ARG A 76 -8.64 6.93 -5.82
CA ARG A 76 -9.30 8.24 -5.98
C ARG A 76 -8.38 9.40 -5.59
N LEU A 77 -7.60 9.25 -4.52
CA LEU A 77 -6.64 10.27 -4.10
C LEU A 77 -5.51 10.43 -5.13
N LEU A 78 -4.99 9.32 -5.69
CA LEU A 78 -4.02 9.37 -6.79
C LEU A 78 -4.57 10.11 -8.01
N GLN A 79 -5.83 9.81 -8.43
CA GLN A 79 -6.48 10.48 -9.56
C GLN A 79 -6.57 12.00 -9.33
N ARG A 80 -6.99 12.41 -8.11
CA ARG A 80 -7.08 13.84 -7.74
C ARG A 80 -5.72 14.51 -7.73
N ALA A 81 -4.71 13.92 -7.09
CA ALA A 81 -3.36 14.48 -7.00
C ALA A 81 -2.65 14.62 -8.36
N MET A 82 -2.97 13.73 -9.30
CA MET A 82 -2.45 13.79 -10.67
C MET A 82 -3.30 14.66 -11.60
N GLY A 83 -4.53 15.02 -11.21
CA GLY A 83 -5.47 15.75 -12.06
C GLY A 83 -6.06 14.89 -13.19
N VAL A 84 -5.99 13.55 -13.09
CA VAL A 84 -6.47 12.64 -14.14
C VAL A 84 -7.97 12.44 -14.00
N ARG A 85 -8.71 12.70 -15.10
CA ARG A 85 -10.18 12.50 -15.19
C ARG A 85 -10.47 11.38 -16.19
N GLY A 86 -11.68 10.78 -16.08
CA GLY A 86 -12.13 9.76 -17.03
C GLY A 86 -11.36 8.44 -16.93
N VAL A 87 -11.12 7.95 -15.72
CA VAL A 87 -10.40 6.69 -15.48
C VAL A 87 -11.36 5.51 -15.58
N VAL A 88 -11.03 4.53 -16.42
CA VAL A 88 -11.77 3.28 -16.55
C VAL A 88 -11.33 2.30 -15.48
N ARG A 89 -12.28 1.82 -14.67
CA ARG A 89 -12.00 0.83 -13.65
C ARG A 89 -12.12 -0.59 -14.22
N VAL A 90 -11.02 -1.33 -14.15
CA VAL A 90 -10.95 -2.75 -14.52
C VAL A 90 -10.85 -3.57 -13.24
N THR A 91 -11.89 -4.34 -12.93
CA THR A 91 -11.90 -5.22 -11.76
C THR A 91 -11.67 -6.66 -12.18
N ALA A 92 -10.56 -7.25 -11.73
CA ALA A 92 -10.25 -8.64 -11.98
C ALA A 92 -10.89 -9.55 -10.91
N PRO A 93 -11.58 -10.65 -11.29
CA PRO A 93 -12.01 -11.67 -10.35
C PRO A 93 -10.80 -12.25 -9.59
N VAL A 94 -11.01 -12.56 -8.29
CA VAL A 94 -9.95 -13.16 -7.46
C VAL A 94 -9.41 -14.46 -8.05
N ALA A 95 -10.28 -15.27 -8.68
CA ALA A 95 -9.88 -16.52 -9.35
C ALA A 95 -8.92 -16.27 -10.53
N LEU A 96 -9.15 -15.20 -11.31
CA LEU A 96 -8.25 -14.85 -12.41
C LEU A 96 -6.88 -14.42 -11.88
N LEU A 97 -6.85 -13.63 -10.79
CA LEU A 97 -5.59 -13.26 -10.15
C LEU A 97 -4.84 -14.50 -9.64
N GLN A 98 -5.56 -15.48 -9.05
CA GLN A 98 -4.96 -16.74 -8.60
C GLN A 98 -4.29 -17.48 -9.75
N LEU A 99 -4.96 -17.59 -10.90
CA LEU A 99 -4.43 -18.24 -12.09
C LEU A 99 -3.17 -17.51 -12.60
N VAL A 100 -3.22 -16.19 -12.70
CA VAL A 100 -2.08 -15.36 -13.14
C VAL A 100 -0.89 -15.51 -12.19
N CYS A 101 -1.10 -15.48 -10.88
CA CYS A 101 -0.05 -15.68 -9.89
C CYS A 101 0.56 -17.09 -9.94
N ALA A 102 -0.26 -18.14 -10.18
CA ALA A 102 0.20 -19.51 -10.30
C ALA A 102 1.07 -19.69 -11.56
N VAL A 103 0.59 -19.20 -12.70
CA VAL A 103 1.31 -19.29 -13.99
C VAL A 103 2.61 -18.50 -13.95
N SER A 104 2.55 -17.22 -13.51
CA SER A 104 3.74 -16.36 -13.43
C SER A 104 4.78 -16.90 -12.44
N GLY A 105 4.33 -17.43 -11.30
CA GLY A 105 5.19 -18.09 -10.32
C GLY A 105 5.84 -19.37 -10.85
N GLY A 106 5.10 -20.16 -11.64
CA GLY A 106 5.61 -21.36 -12.33
C GLY A 106 6.70 -21.01 -13.35
N ILE A 107 6.42 -20.06 -14.22
CA ILE A 107 7.37 -19.62 -15.26
C ILE A 107 8.63 -19.01 -14.62
N ALA A 108 8.48 -18.17 -13.61
CA ALA A 108 9.61 -17.55 -12.93
C ALA A 108 10.51 -18.58 -12.24
N ARG A 109 9.90 -19.62 -11.62
CA ARG A 109 10.65 -20.71 -11.00
C ARG A 109 11.43 -21.53 -12.03
N MET A 110 10.84 -21.80 -13.20
CA MET A 110 11.53 -22.46 -14.30
C MET A 110 12.65 -21.62 -14.90
N ALA A 111 12.48 -20.30 -14.92
CA ALA A 111 13.49 -19.36 -15.44
C ALA A 111 14.55 -18.93 -14.40
N GLY A 112 14.50 -19.46 -13.16
CA GLY A 112 15.41 -19.05 -12.07
C GLY A 112 15.27 -17.60 -11.65
N ARG A 113 14.09 -16.98 -11.92
CA ARG A 113 13.83 -15.56 -11.63
C ARG A 113 12.76 -15.41 -10.55
N THR A 114 12.85 -14.32 -9.77
CA THR A 114 11.79 -13.93 -8.84
C THR A 114 10.73 -13.11 -9.56
N THR A 115 9.45 -13.36 -9.26
CA THR A 115 8.34 -12.56 -9.78
C THR A 115 7.63 -11.82 -8.66
N THR A 116 7.18 -10.61 -8.95
CA THR A 116 6.39 -9.78 -8.03
C THR A 116 4.99 -10.38 -7.79
N LEU A 117 4.45 -11.11 -8.78
CA LEU A 117 3.16 -11.81 -8.70
C LEU A 117 3.41 -13.28 -8.35
N ASN A 118 3.44 -13.58 -7.06
CA ASN A 118 3.60 -14.93 -6.52
C ASN A 118 2.44 -15.30 -5.57
N SER A 119 2.47 -16.51 -5.04
CA SER A 119 1.45 -17.04 -4.12
C SER A 119 1.27 -16.18 -2.85
N ASP A 120 2.34 -15.56 -2.38
CA ASP A 120 2.30 -14.72 -1.17
C ASP A 120 1.61 -13.40 -1.47
N LYS A 121 1.89 -12.77 -2.62
CA LYS A 121 1.17 -11.58 -3.07
C LYS A 121 -0.32 -11.87 -3.27
N PHE A 122 -0.67 -13.05 -3.79
CA PHE A 122 -2.07 -13.47 -3.87
C PHE A 122 -2.75 -13.55 -2.51
N ARG A 123 -2.10 -14.16 -1.50
CA ARG A 123 -2.64 -14.24 -0.14
C ARG A 123 -2.89 -12.85 0.46
N ILE A 124 -1.96 -11.92 0.23
CA ILE A 124 -2.06 -10.53 0.66
C ILE A 124 -3.26 -9.85 -0.03
N LEU A 125 -3.35 -9.88 -1.35
CA LEU A 125 -4.40 -9.22 -2.11
C LEU A 125 -5.80 -9.79 -1.87
N ARG A 126 -5.92 -11.03 -1.41
CA ARG A 126 -7.18 -11.68 -1.05
C ARG A 126 -7.74 -11.23 0.30
N GLN A 127 -6.91 -10.73 1.21
CA GLN A 127 -7.36 -10.29 2.54
C GLN A 127 -8.30 -9.10 2.40
N ARG A 128 -9.35 -9.06 3.24
CA ARG A 128 -10.39 -8.04 3.16
C ARG A 128 -10.33 -7.03 4.28
N ASN A 129 -9.80 -7.44 5.42
CA ASN A 129 -9.69 -6.60 6.59
C ASN A 129 -8.21 -6.47 6.95
N TRP A 130 -7.69 -5.25 6.84
CA TRP A 130 -6.34 -4.84 7.21
C TRP A 130 -6.38 -3.85 8.38
N GLN A 131 -7.45 -3.87 9.17
CA GLN A 131 -7.51 -3.06 10.38
C GLN A 131 -6.47 -3.55 11.38
N CYS A 132 -5.79 -2.62 12.01
CA CYS A 132 -4.75 -2.88 12.99
C CYS A 132 -4.98 -2.01 14.22
N ASP A 133 -4.76 -2.59 15.39
CA ASP A 133 -4.78 -1.85 16.64
C ASP A 133 -3.50 -1.02 16.79
N LEU A 134 -3.65 0.29 16.77
CA LEU A 134 -2.56 1.26 16.98
C LEU A 134 -2.32 1.56 18.47
N GLY A 135 -3.22 1.15 19.36
CA GLY A 135 -3.19 1.46 20.78
C GLY A 135 -1.83 1.21 21.45
N PRO A 136 -1.26 0.00 21.35
CA PRO A 136 0.07 -0.29 21.92
C PRO A 136 1.19 0.58 21.36
N THR A 137 1.12 0.95 20.09
CA THR A 137 2.13 1.79 19.44
C THR A 137 2.06 3.23 19.95
N VAL A 138 0.87 3.74 20.18
CA VAL A 138 0.65 5.06 20.78
C VAL A 138 1.06 5.05 22.24
N SER A 139 0.57 4.09 23.04
CA SER A 139 0.78 4.07 24.49
C SER A 139 2.23 3.83 24.89
N ASP A 140 2.91 2.88 24.24
CA ASP A 140 4.27 2.49 24.59
C ASP A 140 5.34 3.38 23.95
N LEU A 141 5.14 3.75 22.68
CA LEU A 141 6.14 4.50 21.92
C LEU A 141 5.90 6.02 21.91
N GLY A 142 4.68 6.47 22.21
CA GLY A 142 4.26 7.86 22.04
C GLY A 142 4.16 8.24 20.56
N TYR A 143 3.88 7.27 19.69
CA TYR A 143 3.74 7.50 18.25
C TYR A 143 2.48 8.29 17.93
N VAL A 144 2.61 9.32 17.11
CA VAL A 144 1.50 10.12 16.58
C VAL A 144 1.68 10.25 15.07
N PRO A 145 0.74 9.72 14.26
CA PRO A 145 0.79 9.90 12.82
C PRO A 145 0.73 11.39 12.45
N ARG A 146 1.64 11.84 11.58
CA ARG A 146 1.70 13.24 11.12
C ARG A 146 1.13 13.44 9.73
N TYR A 147 0.99 12.36 8.98
CA TYR A 147 0.49 12.38 7.61
C TYR A 147 -0.87 11.68 7.53
N SER A 148 -1.89 12.44 7.13
CA SER A 148 -3.12 11.83 6.61
C SER A 148 -2.83 11.17 5.26
N LEU A 149 -3.66 10.19 4.87
CA LEU A 149 -3.52 9.51 3.57
C LEU A 149 -3.48 10.51 2.41
N GLU A 150 -4.35 11.53 2.42
CA GLU A 150 -4.41 12.55 1.37
C GLU A 150 -3.13 13.37 1.28
N ARG A 151 -2.61 13.84 2.41
CA ARG A 151 -1.35 14.61 2.46
C ARG A 151 -0.17 13.79 1.95
N GLY A 152 -0.05 12.54 2.39
CA GLY A 152 1.05 11.68 1.98
C GLY A 152 0.98 11.30 0.50
N VAL A 153 -0.23 11.07 -0.04
CA VAL A 153 -0.42 10.83 -1.48
C VAL A 153 -0.01 12.04 -2.30
N ASN A 154 -0.42 13.25 -1.92
CA ASN A 154 -0.02 14.47 -2.62
C ASN A 154 1.50 14.65 -2.62
N GLU A 155 2.17 14.44 -1.49
CA GLU A 155 3.63 14.50 -1.40
C GLU A 155 4.31 13.44 -2.28
N THR A 156 3.77 12.21 -2.29
CA THR A 156 4.27 11.12 -3.12
C THR A 156 4.19 11.44 -4.61
N ILE A 157 3.04 11.96 -5.06
CA ILE A 157 2.83 12.32 -6.46
C ILE A 157 3.71 13.50 -6.88
N ASN A 158 3.87 14.50 -6.03
CA ASN A 158 4.79 15.61 -6.30
C ASN A 158 6.22 15.09 -6.49
N TRP A 159 6.67 14.20 -5.63
CA TRP A 159 7.99 13.57 -5.75
C TRP A 159 8.12 12.78 -7.06
N TYR A 160 7.09 12.00 -7.47
CA TYR A 160 7.12 11.26 -8.75
C TYR A 160 7.24 12.20 -9.93
N LYS A 161 6.55 13.36 -9.91
CA LYS A 161 6.65 14.39 -10.96
C LYS A 161 8.04 15.02 -11.00
N GLU A 162 8.60 15.43 -9.85
CA GLU A 162 9.94 16.02 -9.74
C GLU A 162 11.03 15.08 -10.23
N GLN A 163 10.91 13.79 -9.94
CA GLN A 163 11.87 12.77 -10.37
C GLN A 163 11.58 12.21 -11.77
N LYS A 164 10.59 12.75 -12.48
CA LYS A 164 10.18 12.33 -13.83
C LYS A 164 9.81 10.83 -13.92
N TRP A 165 9.18 10.31 -12.86
CA TRP A 165 8.66 8.96 -12.86
C TRP A 165 7.31 8.87 -13.57
N ILE A 166 6.51 9.95 -13.51
CA ILE A 166 5.19 10.12 -14.16
C ILE A 166 5.09 11.48 -14.83
#